data_2f9cfec4214e0eeb6f61395951b35dbf
#
_entry.id   2f9cfec4214e0eeb6f61395951b35dbf
#
_cell.length_a   1.000
_cell.length_b   1.000
_cell.length_c   1.000
_cell.angle_alpha   90.00
_cell.angle_beta   90.00
_cell.angle_gamma   90.00
#
_symmetry.space_group_name_H-M   'P 1'
#
loop_
_entity.id
_entity.type
_entity.pdbx_description
1 polymer ?
#
loop_
_entity_poly.entity_id
_entity_poly.type
_entity_poly.pdbx_seq_one_letter_code
_entity_poly.pdbx_strand_id
1 'polypeptide(L)'
;MDEKKLYPLKFCKVRDEYGWGSEDFLLADLGYRDTLIREGWLAGNRMGEVMDTYMDRVVGDSVYEYYGRQFPVCVRDIKVTGRMPLRVHPDDEIAGQRYDFLGKEKLWYVVRCGRNARVMLGFREDTDAGEVYRRCCDNSIGDILNTVAPHPGQSFHIPPGTPHAAEGDIEIIEIAQSSPMDICMCGWGSEVSTEEFDESLTVIDALDFIGYGAFRSDNPSGALIDIPQFKVEKIELNAVLHSFCEQPDPFVLYVGVSGSAAVNIDVLGQEASFPFKAGEAVLVPSECNDFRLAPVEGGTVVLEVCVPKRAEIDPYINPDVPESVGEA
;
A
#
# COMPACT_ATOMS: atom_id res chain seq x y z
N MET A 1 21.16 -26.39 15.19
CA MET A 1 20.62 -25.16 15.78
C MET A 1 19.14 -25.18 15.47
N ASP A 2 18.28 -25.18 16.47
CA ASP A 2 16.85 -25.11 16.23
C ASP A 2 16.57 -23.77 15.51
N GLU A 3 16.03 -23.85 14.34
CA GLU A 3 15.68 -22.70 13.52
C GLU A 3 14.52 -21.95 14.21
N LYS A 4 14.75 -20.68 14.53
CA LYS A 4 13.74 -19.88 15.23
C LYS A 4 12.53 -19.70 14.32
N LYS A 5 11.33 -19.98 14.84
CA LYS A 5 10.07 -19.70 14.15
C LYS A 5 9.82 -18.20 14.06
N LEU A 6 9.27 -17.78 12.92
CA LEU A 6 8.75 -16.43 12.76
C LEU A 6 7.52 -16.22 13.66
N TYR A 7 7.17 -14.99 13.87
CA TYR A 7 6.08 -14.53 14.72
C TYR A 7 5.43 -13.30 14.09
N PRO A 8 4.23 -12.89 14.49
CA PRO A 8 3.59 -11.67 14.01
C PRO A 8 4.47 -10.44 14.21
N LEU A 9 4.81 -9.76 13.12
CA LEU A 9 5.76 -8.65 13.10
C LEU A 9 5.02 -7.31 13.24
N LYS A 10 5.47 -6.48 14.18
CA LYS A 10 5.02 -5.10 14.34
C LYS A 10 6.16 -4.14 14.01
N PHE A 11 5.82 -2.94 13.57
CA PHE A 11 6.78 -2.00 12.99
C PHE A 11 6.90 -0.71 13.78
N CYS A 12 8.09 -0.11 13.75
CA CYS A 12 8.32 1.26 14.16
C CYS A 12 7.90 2.16 12.98
N LYS A 13 6.95 3.05 13.21
CA LYS A 13 6.52 4.01 12.19
C LYS A 13 7.64 4.95 11.81
N VAL A 14 7.74 5.27 10.53
CA VAL A 14 8.56 6.36 10.02
C VAL A 14 7.61 7.49 9.62
N ARG A 15 7.85 8.71 10.09
CA ARG A 15 7.01 9.87 9.82
C ARG A 15 7.75 10.88 8.97
N ASP A 16 7.07 11.33 7.92
CA ASP A 16 7.44 12.49 7.13
C ASP A 16 6.39 13.60 7.32
N GLU A 17 6.84 14.83 7.50
CA GLU A 17 5.99 16.01 7.70
C GLU A 17 6.15 16.99 6.54
N TYR A 18 5.02 17.48 6.03
CA TYR A 18 4.94 18.38 4.89
C TYR A 18 4.07 19.59 5.22
N GLY A 19 4.19 20.66 4.47
CA GLY A 19 3.34 21.83 4.62
C GLY A 19 1.83 21.55 4.42
N TRP A 20 1.50 20.48 3.72
CA TRP A 20 0.12 20.05 3.47
C TRP A 20 -0.39 19.00 4.47
N GLY A 21 0.47 18.39 5.29
CA GLY A 21 0.10 17.33 6.23
C GLY A 21 1.26 16.42 6.62
N SER A 22 1.00 15.13 6.80
CA SER A 22 2.03 14.14 7.14
C SER A 22 1.71 12.76 6.59
N GLU A 23 2.74 11.95 6.42
CA GLU A 23 2.67 10.53 6.06
C GLU A 23 3.37 9.70 7.14
N ASP A 24 2.66 8.78 7.77
CA ASP A 24 3.21 7.76 8.68
C ASP A 24 3.32 6.44 7.91
N PHE A 25 4.54 6.00 7.60
CA PHE A 25 4.77 4.66 7.04
C PHE A 25 4.58 3.62 8.16
N LEU A 26 3.51 2.83 8.04
CA LEU A 26 3.18 1.77 9.01
C LEU A 26 3.93 0.48 8.68
N LEU A 27 4.15 0.22 7.40
CA LEU A 27 4.98 -0.83 6.83
C LEU A 27 5.54 -0.35 5.50
N ALA A 28 6.85 -0.35 5.35
CA ALA A 28 7.52 0.02 4.12
C ALA A 28 8.85 -0.72 3.96
N ASP A 29 9.12 -1.10 2.71
CA ASP A 29 10.37 -1.68 2.20
C ASP A 29 10.67 -1.01 0.84
N LEU A 30 11.10 0.25 0.90
CA LEU A 30 11.27 1.11 -0.28
C LEU A 30 12.74 1.45 -0.57
N GLY A 31 13.66 1.00 0.32
CA GLY A 31 15.08 1.29 0.23
C GLY A 31 15.47 2.67 0.78
N TYR A 32 14.63 3.69 0.59
CA TYR A 32 14.86 5.04 1.16
C TYR A 32 13.97 5.34 2.39
N ARG A 33 12.90 4.59 2.57
CA ARG A 33 11.98 4.63 3.70
C ARG A 33 11.62 3.20 4.08
N ASP A 34 12.35 2.66 5.05
CA ASP A 34 12.16 1.28 5.52
C ASP A 34 11.73 1.30 6.98
N THR A 35 10.69 0.54 7.30
CA THR A 35 10.26 0.37 8.67
C THR A 35 11.10 -0.71 9.36
N LEU A 36 11.38 -0.49 10.66
CA LEU A 36 12.09 -1.45 11.50
C LEU A 36 11.09 -2.32 12.26
N ILE A 37 11.44 -3.60 12.44
CA ILE A 37 10.71 -4.48 13.36
C ILE A 37 10.79 -3.92 14.78
N ARG A 38 9.65 -3.78 15.45
CA ARG A 38 9.52 -3.09 16.72
C ARG A 38 9.93 -3.94 17.93
N GLU A 39 9.65 -5.24 17.91
CA GLU A 39 9.81 -6.12 19.08
C GLU A 39 10.17 -7.56 18.69
N GLY A 40 10.48 -8.38 19.67
CA GLY A 40 10.88 -9.76 19.48
C GLY A 40 12.36 -9.92 19.10
N TRP A 41 12.73 -11.12 18.66
CA TRP A 41 14.14 -11.41 18.36
C TRP A 41 14.62 -10.84 17.01
N LEU A 42 13.68 -10.33 16.18
CA LEU A 42 13.98 -9.57 14.95
C LEU A 42 13.97 -8.06 15.16
N ALA A 43 13.74 -7.58 16.38
CA ALA A 43 13.67 -6.14 16.65
C ALA A 43 14.91 -5.41 16.14
N GLY A 44 14.68 -4.27 15.47
CA GLY A 44 15.73 -3.43 14.90
C GLY A 44 16.17 -3.79 13.48
N ASN A 45 15.75 -4.94 12.92
CA ASN A 45 15.98 -5.25 11.52
C ASN A 45 14.99 -4.49 10.63
N ARG A 46 15.44 -4.10 9.43
CA ARG A 46 14.58 -3.59 8.37
C ARG A 46 13.75 -4.71 7.76
N MET A 47 12.61 -4.37 7.15
CA MET A 47 11.78 -5.36 6.47
C MET A 47 12.55 -6.08 5.36
N GLY A 48 13.33 -5.37 4.54
CA GLY A 48 14.17 -5.96 3.51
C GLY A 48 15.21 -6.96 4.05
N GLU A 49 15.84 -6.70 5.21
CA GLU A 49 16.76 -7.65 5.85
C GLU A 49 16.05 -8.93 6.29
N VAL A 50 14.79 -8.82 6.71
CA VAL A 50 13.96 -9.98 7.06
C VAL A 50 13.60 -10.76 5.80
N MET A 51 13.24 -10.08 4.71
CA MET A 51 12.99 -10.71 3.41
C MET A 51 14.23 -11.42 2.86
N ASP A 52 15.41 -10.79 2.92
CA ASP A 52 16.68 -11.40 2.48
C ASP A 52 17.02 -12.69 3.22
N THR A 53 16.60 -12.79 4.49
CA THR A 53 16.99 -13.92 5.35
C THR A 53 15.95 -15.04 5.35
N TYR A 54 14.66 -14.70 5.33
CA TYR A 54 13.56 -15.66 5.60
C TYR A 54 12.64 -15.89 4.39
N MET A 55 12.76 -15.07 3.33
CA MET A 55 12.19 -15.29 1.99
C MET A 55 10.72 -15.77 2.01
N ASP A 56 10.46 -16.95 1.45
CA ASP A 56 9.16 -17.61 1.36
C ASP A 56 8.49 -17.86 2.72
N ARG A 57 9.28 -18.03 3.79
CA ARG A 57 8.74 -18.16 5.16
C ARG A 57 7.98 -16.91 5.62
N VAL A 58 8.33 -15.73 5.07
CA VAL A 58 7.65 -14.47 5.38
C VAL A 58 6.40 -14.31 4.52
N VAL A 59 6.53 -14.45 3.20
CA VAL A 59 5.50 -14.05 2.24
C VAL A 59 4.75 -15.22 1.58
N GLY A 60 5.24 -16.44 1.71
CA GLY A 60 4.77 -17.63 1.02
C GLY A 60 5.42 -17.84 -0.35
N ASP A 61 5.46 -19.10 -0.79
CA ASP A 61 6.17 -19.52 -2.00
C ASP A 61 5.75 -18.71 -3.23
N SER A 62 4.46 -18.62 -3.51
CA SER A 62 3.92 -17.97 -4.71
C SER A 62 4.21 -16.45 -4.75
N VAL A 63 4.23 -15.79 -3.59
CA VAL A 63 4.55 -14.37 -3.50
C VAL A 63 6.05 -14.16 -3.67
N TYR A 64 6.86 -15.03 -3.07
CA TYR A 64 8.30 -14.97 -3.21
C TYR A 64 8.77 -15.26 -4.64
N GLU A 65 8.18 -16.24 -5.31
CA GLU A 65 8.46 -16.53 -6.74
C GLU A 65 8.19 -15.32 -7.63
N TYR A 66 7.18 -14.51 -7.30
CA TYR A 66 6.82 -13.34 -8.11
C TYR A 66 7.62 -12.08 -7.75
N TYR A 67 7.71 -11.73 -6.45
CA TYR A 67 8.31 -10.48 -5.98
C TYR A 67 9.78 -10.61 -5.55
N GLY A 68 10.30 -11.84 -5.45
CA GLY A 68 11.65 -12.08 -4.96
C GLY A 68 11.86 -11.57 -3.54
N ARG A 69 12.89 -10.77 -3.36
CA ARG A 69 13.29 -10.26 -2.05
C ARG A 69 12.57 -8.99 -1.62
N GLN A 70 11.81 -8.35 -2.51
CA GLN A 70 11.06 -7.16 -2.18
C GLN A 70 9.74 -7.53 -1.47
N PHE A 71 9.46 -6.90 -0.34
CA PHE A 71 8.14 -7.04 0.28
C PHE A 71 7.09 -6.33 -0.58
N PRO A 72 5.99 -6.99 -0.97
CA PRO A 72 5.15 -6.51 -2.08
C PRO A 72 4.28 -5.29 -1.76
N VAL A 73 4.00 -5.00 -0.48
CA VAL A 73 3.00 -4.00 -0.07
C VAL A 73 3.58 -2.95 0.86
N CYS A 74 3.27 -1.68 0.59
CA CYS A 74 3.54 -0.54 1.45
C CYS A 74 2.21 -0.03 2.05
N VAL A 75 2.23 0.31 3.34
CA VAL A 75 1.06 0.88 4.05
C VAL A 75 1.43 2.21 4.68
N ARG A 76 0.65 3.25 4.36
CA ARG A 76 0.80 4.59 4.93
C ARG A 76 -0.50 5.06 5.60
N ASP A 77 -0.37 5.81 6.68
CA ASP A 77 -1.43 6.64 7.27
C ASP A 77 -1.15 8.09 6.88
N ILE A 78 -1.95 8.62 5.97
CA ILE A 78 -1.79 9.94 5.36
C ILE A 78 -2.77 10.90 6.02
N LYS A 79 -2.26 12.00 6.59
CA LYS A 79 -3.07 13.05 7.20
C LYS A 79 -2.90 14.34 6.43
N VAL A 80 -3.96 14.75 5.73
CA VAL A 80 -3.98 15.96 4.93
C VAL A 80 -4.73 17.04 5.71
N THR A 81 -4.09 18.18 5.93
CA THR A 81 -4.67 19.38 6.55
C THR A 81 -4.74 20.55 5.59
N GLY A 82 -3.94 20.50 4.53
CA GLY A 82 -3.87 21.46 3.43
C GLY A 82 -4.33 20.84 2.12
N ARG A 83 -3.51 21.00 1.09
CA ARG A 83 -3.70 20.40 -0.23
C ARG A 83 -2.43 19.67 -0.62
N MET A 84 -2.51 18.33 -0.69
CA MET A 84 -1.35 17.54 -1.09
C MET A 84 -1.05 17.73 -2.59
N PRO A 85 0.21 17.60 -3.02
CA PRO A 85 0.58 17.68 -4.42
C PRO A 85 -0.21 16.68 -5.28
N LEU A 86 -0.51 17.06 -6.52
CA LEU A 86 -1.09 16.16 -7.50
C LEU A 86 -0.01 15.18 -7.95
N ARG A 87 -0.25 13.89 -7.73
CA ARG A 87 0.67 12.81 -8.05
C ARG A 87 0.08 11.88 -9.10
N VAL A 88 0.95 11.15 -9.79
CA VAL A 88 0.62 10.03 -10.68
C VAL A 88 1.74 9.00 -10.61
N HIS A 89 1.44 7.74 -10.87
CA HIS A 89 2.40 6.64 -10.89
C HIS A 89 2.20 5.73 -12.10
N PRO A 90 3.28 5.09 -12.61
CA PRO A 90 3.22 4.16 -13.72
C PRO A 90 2.72 2.77 -13.29
N ASP A 91 2.40 1.93 -14.28
CA ASP A 91 2.22 0.49 -14.11
C ASP A 91 3.57 -0.26 -13.99
N ASP A 92 3.47 -1.60 -13.76
CA ASP A 92 4.65 -2.46 -13.62
C ASP A 92 5.54 -2.47 -14.86
N GLU A 93 4.95 -2.44 -16.07
CA GLU A 93 5.70 -2.47 -17.33
C GLU A 93 6.54 -1.20 -17.52
N ILE A 94 5.92 -0.03 -17.38
CA ILE A 94 6.61 1.25 -17.54
C ILE A 94 7.62 1.49 -16.43
N ALA A 95 7.26 1.16 -15.18
CA ALA A 95 8.15 1.30 -14.05
C ALA A 95 9.39 0.40 -14.18
N GLY A 96 9.21 -0.87 -14.57
CA GLY A 96 10.30 -1.81 -14.80
C GLY A 96 11.21 -1.40 -15.95
N GLN A 97 10.63 -0.99 -17.09
CA GLN A 97 11.42 -0.62 -18.28
C GLN A 97 12.23 0.66 -18.09
N ARG A 98 11.73 1.64 -17.35
CA ARG A 98 12.36 2.98 -17.28
C ARG A 98 13.13 3.25 -16.00
N TYR A 99 12.71 2.66 -14.91
CA TYR A 99 13.17 3.03 -13.58
C TYR A 99 13.71 1.86 -12.76
N ASP A 100 13.56 0.62 -13.25
CA ASP A 100 13.95 -0.62 -12.54
C ASP A 100 13.20 -0.78 -11.19
N PHE A 101 11.90 -0.43 -11.18
CA PHE A 101 11.01 -0.53 -10.02
C PHE A 101 9.71 -1.24 -10.37
N LEU A 102 8.97 -1.66 -9.35
CA LEU A 102 7.57 -2.02 -9.50
C LEU A 102 6.74 -0.80 -9.87
N GLY A 103 5.66 -1.01 -10.60
CA GLY A 103 4.57 -0.06 -10.75
C GLY A 103 3.85 0.16 -9.43
N LYS A 104 2.71 0.85 -9.48
CA LYS A 104 2.01 1.17 -8.24
C LYS A 104 0.50 1.16 -8.41
N GLU A 105 -0.12 0.09 -7.99
CA GLU A 105 -1.54 0.07 -7.69
C GLU A 105 -1.78 0.60 -6.29
N LYS A 106 -2.85 1.36 -6.06
CA LYS A 106 -3.18 1.93 -4.75
C LYS A 106 -4.65 1.76 -4.39
N LEU A 107 -4.86 1.57 -3.09
CA LEU A 107 -6.16 1.75 -2.44
C LEU A 107 -6.03 2.84 -1.38
N TRP A 108 -6.92 3.83 -1.43
CA TRP A 108 -7.15 4.78 -0.34
C TRP A 108 -8.41 4.38 0.43
N TYR A 109 -8.28 4.25 1.75
CA TYR A 109 -9.39 4.04 2.66
C TYR A 109 -9.54 5.25 3.58
N VAL A 110 -10.69 5.92 3.54
CA VAL A 110 -10.95 7.13 4.34
C VAL A 110 -11.28 6.75 5.78
N VAL A 111 -10.39 7.07 6.71
CA VAL A 111 -10.58 6.84 8.15
C VAL A 111 -11.52 7.91 8.72
N ARG A 112 -11.22 9.18 8.44
CA ARG A 112 -12.03 10.33 8.83
C ARG A 112 -11.88 11.47 7.82
N CYS A 113 -12.88 12.35 7.77
CA CYS A 113 -12.78 13.55 6.95
C CYS A 113 -13.65 14.67 7.49
N GLY A 114 -13.19 15.90 7.30
CA GLY A 114 -13.92 17.13 7.56
C GLY A 114 -14.89 17.48 6.42
N ARG A 115 -15.75 18.45 6.64
CA ARG A 115 -16.76 18.88 5.64
C ARG A 115 -16.17 19.43 4.33
N ASN A 116 -14.97 19.99 4.42
CA ASN A 116 -14.27 20.59 3.28
C ASN A 116 -13.29 19.64 2.60
N ALA A 117 -13.20 18.39 3.09
CA ALA A 117 -12.33 17.38 2.48
C ALA A 117 -12.77 17.09 1.04
N ARG A 118 -11.77 16.92 0.17
CA ARG A 118 -11.95 16.53 -1.24
C ARG A 118 -10.90 15.51 -1.62
N VAL A 119 -11.30 14.57 -2.45
CA VAL A 119 -10.42 13.63 -3.12
C VAL A 119 -10.51 13.89 -4.62
N MET A 120 -9.37 14.06 -5.26
CA MET A 120 -9.24 14.27 -6.70
C MET A 120 -8.72 12.98 -7.32
N LEU A 121 -9.40 12.45 -8.34
CA LEU A 121 -9.09 11.18 -8.99
C LEU A 121 -9.35 11.27 -10.49
N GLY A 122 -8.28 11.31 -11.28
CA GLY A 122 -8.34 11.41 -12.73
C GLY A 122 -9.06 12.66 -13.23
N PHE A 123 -9.49 12.64 -14.46
CA PHE A 123 -10.14 13.78 -15.12
C PHE A 123 -11.66 13.63 -15.13
N ARG A 124 -12.36 14.77 -15.12
CA ARG A 124 -13.82 14.82 -15.17
C ARG A 124 -14.35 14.49 -16.57
N GLU A 125 -13.62 14.87 -17.61
CA GLU A 125 -13.90 14.64 -19.02
C GLU A 125 -12.61 14.23 -19.72
N ASP A 126 -12.71 13.71 -20.95
CA ASP A 126 -11.54 13.38 -21.75
C ASP A 126 -10.71 14.64 -21.99
N THR A 127 -9.40 14.48 -21.94
CA THR A 127 -8.40 15.56 -22.13
C THR A 127 -7.23 15.05 -22.96
N ASP A 128 -6.17 15.83 -23.08
CA ASP A 128 -4.95 15.46 -23.79
C ASP A 128 -3.67 15.92 -23.08
N ALA A 129 -2.53 15.39 -23.52
CA ALA A 129 -1.24 15.65 -22.92
C ALA A 129 -0.87 17.16 -22.93
N GLY A 130 -1.22 17.87 -24.00
CA GLY A 130 -0.94 19.31 -24.15
C GLY A 130 -1.73 20.13 -23.14
N GLU A 131 -3.01 19.84 -22.94
CA GLU A 131 -3.84 20.51 -21.95
C GLU A 131 -3.38 20.21 -20.52
N VAL A 132 -3.11 18.93 -20.21
CA VAL A 132 -2.60 18.53 -18.89
C VAL A 132 -1.29 19.24 -18.58
N TYR A 133 -0.31 19.20 -19.49
CA TYR A 133 0.96 19.89 -19.30
C TYR A 133 0.80 21.40 -19.05
N ARG A 134 0.04 22.08 -19.91
CA ARG A 134 -0.21 23.51 -19.77
C ARG A 134 -0.85 23.86 -18.42
N ARG A 135 -1.86 23.09 -18.02
CA ARG A 135 -2.59 23.32 -16.76
C ARG A 135 -1.75 22.99 -15.52
N CYS A 136 -0.84 22.05 -15.60
CA CYS A 136 0.14 21.82 -14.52
C CYS A 136 1.09 23.01 -14.40
N CYS A 137 1.59 23.56 -15.52
CA CYS A 137 2.50 24.70 -15.52
C CYS A 137 1.85 26.00 -15.00
N ASP A 138 0.56 26.22 -15.26
CA ASP A 138 -0.16 27.43 -14.80
C ASP A 138 -0.98 27.20 -13.50
N ASN A 139 -0.85 26.04 -12.86
CA ASN A 139 -1.55 25.63 -11.65
C ASN A 139 -3.08 25.57 -11.78
N SER A 140 -3.63 25.46 -13.01
CA SER A 140 -5.07 25.37 -13.27
C SER A 140 -5.58 23.93 -13.45
N ILE A 141 -4.73 22.93 -13.27
CA ILE A 141 -5.08 21.51 -13.48
C ILE A 141 -6.30 21.07 -12.65
N GLY A 142 -6.51 21.68 -11.48
CA GLY A 142 -7.68 21.41 -10.64
C GLY A 142 -9.03 21.63 -11.31
N ASP A 143 -9.10 22.49 -12.35
CA ASP A 143 -10.35 22.80 -13.06
C ASP A 143 -10.88 21.62 -13.88
N ILE A 144 -10.01 20.70 -14.27
CA ILE A 144 -10.37 19.53 -15.09
C ILE A 144 -10.36 18.21 -14.31
N LEU A 145 -9.90 18.20 -13.06
CA LEU A 145 -9.89 17.00 -12.22
C LEU A 145 -11.31 16.59 -11.81
N ASN A 146 -11.54 15.29 -11.78
CA ASN A 146 -12.72 14.73 -11.13
C ASN A 146 -12.54 14.82 -9.61
N THR A 147 -13.46 15.50 -8.92
CA THR A 147 -13.38 15.79 -7.49
C THR A 147 -14.59 15.25 -6.75
N VAL A 148 -14.34 14.49 -5.70
CA VAL A 148 -15.34 13.83 -4.88
C VAL A 148 -15.28 14.34 -3.45
N ALA A 149 -16.45 14.54 -2.81
CA ALA A 149 -16.55 14.73 -1.37
C ALA A 149 -16.51 13.36 -0.68
N PRO A 150 -15.45 13.02 0.06
CA PRO A 150 -15.34 11.70 0.69
C PRO A 150 -16.21 11.58 1.93
N HIS A 151 -16.43 10.34 2.37
CA HIS A 151 -17.02 10.05 3.68
C HIS A 151 -16.22 8.96 4.41
N PRO A 152 -16.21 8.91 5.75
CA PRO A 152 -15.54 7.86 6.51
C PRO A 152 -16.02 6.46 6.08
N GLY A 153 -15.09 5.54 5.93
CA GLY A 153 -15.33 4.17 5.46
C GLY A 153 -15.39 4.00 3.94
N GLN A 154 -15.32 5.09 3.17
CA GLN A 154 -15.24 5.03 1.71
C GLN A 154 -13.83 4.62 1.28
N SER A 155 -13.76 3.83 0.21
CA SER A 155 -12.50 3.46 -0.43
C SER A 155 -12.45 3.94 -1.88
N PHE A 156 -11.22 4.19 -2.35
CA PHE A 156 -10.93 4.60 -3.71
C PHE A 156 -9.80 3.74 -4.26
N HIS A 157 -10.06 3.01 -5.33
CA HIS A 157 -9.01 2.38 -6.12
C HIS A 157 -8.38 3.43 -7.03
N ILE A 158 -7.07 3.50 -7.03
CA ILE A 158 -6.26 4.42 -7.83
C ILE A 158 -5.33 3.58 -8.70
N PRO A 159 -5.79 3.20 -9.90
CA PRO A 159 -4.96 2.45 -10.84
C PRO A 159 -3.82 3.33 -11.41
N PRO A 160 -2.75 2.70 -11.94
CA PRO A 160 -1.68 3.39 -12.64
C PRO A 160 -2.20 4.39 -13.68
N GLY A 161 -1.46 5.47 -13.88
CA GLY A 161 -1.83 6.53 -14.81
C GLY A 161 -2.93 7.47 -14.33
N THR A 162 -3.46 7.28 -13.10
CA THR A 162 -4.53 8.10 -12.54
C THR A 162 -3.95 9.27 -11.73
N PRO A 163 -4.06 10.54 -12.20
CA PRO A 163 -3.73 11.70 -11.38
C PRO A 163 -4.58 11.75 -10.12
N HIS A 164 -3.94 11.91 -8.94
CA HIS A 164 -4.66 11.88 -7.67
C HIS A 164 -4.08 12.83 -6.64
N ALA A 165 -4.96 13.38 -5.81
CA ALA A 165 -4.63 14.24 -4.68
C ALA A 165 -5.77 14.24 -3.65
N ALA A 166 -5.47 14.72 -2.45
CA ALA A 166 -6.47 15.02 -1.44
C ALA A 166 -6.27 16.42 -0.87
N GLU A 167 -7.35 17.03 -0.39
CA GLU A 167 -7.29 18.33 0.27
C GLU A 167 -8.28 18.44 1.42
N GLY A 168 -8.03 19.39 2.31
CA GLY A 168 -8.84 19.63 3.50
C GLY A 168 -8.45 18.72 4.66
N ASP A 169 -9.32 18.61 5.67
CA ASP A 169 -9.04 17.74 6.83
C ASP A 169 -9.49 16.31 6.52
N ILE A 170 -8.53 15.45 6.13
CA ILE A 170 -8.81 14.04 5.79
C ILE A 170 -7.66 13.14 6.25
N GLU A 171 -8.01 11.98 6.78
CA GLU A 171 -7.08 10.91 7.16
C GLU A 171 -7.39 9.66 6.34
N ILE A 172 -6.36 9.14 5.70
CA ILE A 172 -6.43 8.06 4.70
C ILE A 172 -5.43 6.97 5.09
N ILE A 173 -5.88 5.72 5.15
CA ILE A 173 -4.97 4.58 5.08
C ILE A 173 -4.76 4.29 3.58
N GLU A 174 -3.51 4.42 3.13
CA GLU A 174 -3.11 4.00 1.80
C GLU A 174 -2.47 2.61 1.87
N ILE A 175 -2.92 1.71 0.99
CA ILE A 175 -2.31 0.41 0.73
C ILE A 175 -1.90 0.43 -0.73
N ALA A 176 -0.60 0.20 -1.00
CA ALA A 176 -0.04 0.27 -2.34
C ALA A 176 1.00 -0.81 -2.58
N GLN A 177 1.35 -1.08 -3.84
CA GLN A 177 2.55 -1.85 -4.13
C GLN A 177 3.79 -1.14 -3.53
N SER A 178 4.78 -1.93 -3.09
CA SER A 178 6.07 -1.42 -2.60
C SER A 178 6.89 -0.83 -3.75
N SER A 179 6.60 0.41 -4.08
CA SER A 179 7.26 1.15 -5.15
C SER A 179 7.51 2.59 -4.69
N PRO A 180 8.70 3.16 -4.96
CA PRO A 180 8.96 4.56 -4.69
C PRO A 180 8.30 5.51 -5.69
N MET A 181 7.75 4.96 -6.80
CA MET A 181 7.28 5.74 -7.95
C MET A 181 6.00 6.50 -7.65
N ASP A 182 6.13 7.80 -7.34
CA ASP A 182 5.06 8.79 -7.28
C ASP A 182 5.58 10.09 -7.92
N ILE A 183 5.17 10.39 -9.14
CA ILE A 183 5.62 11.58 -9.85
C ILE A 183 4.73 12.77 -9.48
N CYS A 184 5.32 13.85 -8.98
CA CYS A 184 4.62 15.09 -8.70
C CYS A 184 4.30 15.83 -10.02
N MET A 185 3.01 15.92 -10.35
CA MET A 185 2.55 16.65 -11.53
C MET A 185 2.39 18.16 -11.27
N CYS A 186 1.93 18.51 -10.06
CA CYS A 186 1.62 19.90 -9.70
C CYS A 186 1.65 20.10 -8.19
N GLY A 187 2.45 21.08 -7.73
CA GLY A 187 2.55 21.49 -6.33
C GLY A 187 1.62 22.65 -5.96
N TRP A 188 0.67 23.02 -6.83
CA TRP A 188 -0.31 24.10 -6.62
C TRP A 188 0.32 25.49 -6.36
N GLY A 189 1.53 25.75 -6.88
CA GLY A 189 2.24 27.00 -6.68
C GLY A 189 2.91 27.15 -5.31
N SER A 190 2.88 26.12 -4.46
CA SER A 190 3.75 26.05 -3.30
C SER A 190 5.06 25.37 -3.70
N GLU A 191 6.20 25.89 -3.20
CA GLU A 191 7.45 25.15 -3.24
C GLU A 191 7.31 23.99 -2.26
N VAL A 192 6.82 22.86 -2.75
CA VAL A 192 6.75 21.64 -1.96
C VAL A 192 8.14 21.02 -2.09
N SER A 193 8.96 21.13 -1.04
CA SER A 193 10.03 20.17 -0.85
C SER A 193 9.36 18.82 -0.53
N THR A 194 8.96 18.12 -1.56
CA THR A 194 8.64 16.72 -1.44
C THR A 194 9.99 16.03 -1.41
N GLU A 195 10.35 15.39 -0.30
CA GLU A 195 11.40 14.37 -0.30
C GLU A 195 10.84 13.14 -1.03
N GLU A 196 10.47 13.32 -2.29
CA GLU A 196 10.08 12.24 -3.18
C GLU A 196 11.35 11.51 -3.64
N PHE A 197 11.20 10.27 -4.03
CA PHE A 197 12.30 9.38 -4.43
C PHE A 197 13.24 10.03 -5.47
N ASP A 198 12.68 10.77 -6.41
CA ASP A 198 13.43 11.52 -7.42
C ASP A 198 12.73 12.84 -7.74
N GLU A 199 13.19 13.94 -7.13
CA GLU A 199 12.67 15.29 -7.38
C GLU A 199 12.92 15.79 -8.82
N SER A 200 13.76 15.08 -9.59
CA SER A 200 14.00 15.42 -11.00
C SER A 200 12.85 15.00 -11.92
N LEU A 201 12.02 14.00 -11.50
CA LEU A 201 10.87 13.55 -12.28
C LEU A 201 9.73 14.57 -12.20
N THR A 202 9.22 14.94 -13.37
CA THR A 202 8.21 15.97 -13.54
C THR A 202 6.98 15.46 -14.30
N VAL A 203 5.97 16.31 -14.45
CA VAL A 203 4.81 15.98 -15.27
C VAL A 203 5.19 15.52 -16.69
N ILE A 204 6.32 15.99 -17.24
CA ILE A 204 6.77 15.61 -18.60
C ILE A 204 7.07 14.10 -18.65
N ASP A 205 7.67 13.56 -17.60
CA ASP A 205 8.02 12.14 -17.50
C ASP A 205 6.78 11.23 -17.40
N ALA A 206 5.67 11.81 -16.95
CA ALA A 206 4.41 11.10 -16.79
C ALA A 206 3.47 11.18 -18.01
N LEU A 207 3.68 12.12 -18.94
CA LEU A 207 2.71 12.43 -20.02
C LEU A 207 2.35 11.24 -20.90
N ASP A 208 3.22 10.25 -21.05
CA ASP A 208 2.98 9.11 -21.94
C ASP A 208 2.31 7.91 -21.25
N PHE A 209 2.10 7.96 -19.94
CA PHE A 209 1.34 6.92 -19.22
C PHE A 209 0.11 7.43 -18.45
N ILE A 210 -0.16 8.74 -18.46
CA ILE A 210 -1.38 9.29 -17.86
C ILE A 210 -2.62 8.78 -18.65
N GLY A 211 -3.63 8.35 -17.92
CA GLY A 211 -4.95 8.03 -18.47
C GLY A 211 -5.73 9.32 -18.77
N TYR A 212 -5.83 9.72 -20.02
CA TYR A 212 -6.49 10.98 -20.44
C TYR A 212 -8.01 10.91 -20.55
N GLY A 213 -8.60 9.72 -20.38
CA GLY A 213 -10.05 9.54 -20.41
C GLY A 213 -10.72 10.03 -19.12
N ALA A 214 -12.01 10.31 -19.20
CA ALA A 214 -12.83 10.62 -18.04
C ALA A 214 -12.76 9.48 -17.00
N PHE A 215 -12.40 9.81 -15.79
CA PHE A 215 -12.26 8.82 -14.71
C PHE A 215 -13.62 8.24 -14.31
N ARG A 216 -13.70 6.93 -14.25
CA ARG A 216 -14.87 6.19 -13.76
C ARG A 216 -14.42 5.27 -12.64
N SER A 217 -15.02 5.42 -11.47
CA SER A 217 -14.77 4.52 -10.35
C SER A 217 -15.56 3.24 -10.54
N ASP A 218 -14.87 2.13 -10.76
CA ASP A 218 -15.45 0.79 -10.68
C ASP A 218 -15.26 0.30 -9.25
N ASN A 219 -16.30 0.38 -8.42
CA ASN A 219 -16.29 -0.19 -7.07
C ASN A 219 -17.01 -1.55 -7.12
N PRO A 220 -16.28 -2.68 -7.17
CA PRO A 220 -16.89 -4.00 -7.11
C PRO A 220 -17.51 -4.23 -5.71
N SER A 221 -18.64 -4.91 -5.67
CA SER A 221 -19.34 -5.28 -4.44
C SER A 221 -18.61 -6.38 -3.67
N GLY A 222 -18.30 -6.14 -2.39
CA GLY A 222 -17.79 -7.17 -1.47
C GLY A 222 -16.45 -6.79 -0.85
N ALA A 223 -15.33 -7.11 -1.49
CA ALA A 223 -14.00 -6.64 -1.08
C ALA A 223 -13.84 -5.15 -1.38
N LEU A 224 -12.98 -4.44 -0.64
CA LEU A 224 -12.63 -3.06 -0.95
C LEU A 224 -11.87 -2.97 -2.27
N ILE A 225 -10.98 -3.94 -2.52
CA ILE A 225 -10.26 -4.16 -3.77
C ILE A 225 -9.86 -5.64 -3.87
N ASP A 226 -9.87 -6.18 -5.08
CA ASP A 226 -9.38 -7.53 -5.38
C ASP A 226 -8.70 -7.47 -6.76
N ILE A 227 -7.39 -7.31 -6.76
CA ILE A 227 -6.54 -7.17 -7.95
C ILE A 227 -5.36 -8.12 -7.87
N PRO A 228 -4.65 -8.39 -8.96
CA PRO A 228 -3.50 -9.29 -8.94
C PRO A 228 -2.41 -8.90 -7.95
N GLN A 229 -2.22 -7.61 -7.68
CA GLN A 229 -1.15 -7.09 -6.82
C GLN A 229 -1.46 -7.27 -5.35
N PHE A 230 -2.71 -7.06 -4.94
CA PHE A 230 -3.17 -7.26 -3.56
C PHE A 230 -4.69 -7.29 -3.48
N LYS A 231 -5.18 -7.90 -2.41
CA LYS A 231 -6.60 -7.89 -2.03
C LYS A 231 -6.72 -7.21 -0.67
N VAL A 232 -7.77 -6.39 -0.50
CA VAL A 232 -8.08 -5.74 0.78
C VAL A 232 -9.54 -5.97 1.14
N GLU A 233 -9.76 -6.46 2.35
CA GLU A 233 -11.07 -6.61 2.94
C GLU A 233 -11.20 -5.80 4.23
N LYS A 234 -12.38 -5.24 4.48
CA LYS A 234 -12.71 -4.59 5.76
C LYS A 234 -13.37 -5.61 6.68
N ILE A 235 -12.82 -5.78 7.87
CA ILE A 235 -13.37 -6.65 8.91
C ILE A 235 -13.86 -5.83 10.09
N GLU A 236 -15.16 -5.93 10.39
CA GLU A 236 -15.74 -5.47 11.65
C GLU A 236 -15.60 -6.61 12.68
N LEU A 237 -14.59 -6.50 13.53
CA LEU A 237 -14.17 -7.59 14.40
C LEU A 237 -15.03 -7.65 15.67
N ASN A 238 -16.12 -8.41 15.61
CA ASN A 238 -17.07 -8.57 16.70
C ASN A 238 -16.86 -9.87 17.50
N ALA A 239 -16.05 -10.79 16.98
CA ALA A 239 -15.71 -12.08 17.60
C ALA A 239 -14.30 -12.49 17.19
N VAL A 240 -13.76 -13.50 17.86
CA VAL A 240 -12.47 -14.09 17.49
C VAL A 240 -12.61 -14.81 16.15
N LEU A 241 -11.73 -14.45 15.21
CA LEU A 241 -11.57 -15.15 13.94
C LEU A 241 -10.38 -16.11 14.07
N HIS A 242 -10.58 -17.35 13.67
CA HIS A 242 -9.52 -18.36 13.60
C HIS A 242 -9.12 -18.57 12.15
N SER A 243 -7.87 -18.36 11.85
CA SER A 243 -7.27 -18.64 10.54
C SER A 243 -6.37 -19.85 10.68
N PHE A 244 -6.63 -20.86 9.85
CA PHE A 244 -5.82 -22.07 9.77
C PHE A 244 -5.69 -22.49 8.31
N CYS A 245 -4.47 -22.73 7.87
CA CYS A 245 -4.19 -23.27 6.54
C CYS A 245 -3.26 -24.48 6.65
N GLU A 246 -3.64 -25.61 6.01
CA GLU A 246 -2.81 -26.84 6.00
C GLU A 246 -1.53 -26.65 5.20
N GLN A 247 -1.56 -25.80 4.16
CA GLN A 247 -0.39 -25.40 3.38
C GLN A 247 -0.09 -23.92 3.65
N PRO A 248 1.18 -23.51 3.68
CA PRO A 248 1.52 -22.12 3.84
C PRO A 248 0.78 -21.26 2.80
N ASP A 249 -0.11 -20.41 3.29
CA ASP A 249 -0.75 -19.38 2.48
C ASP A 249 0.16 -18.15 2.38
N PRO A 250 -0.06 -17.25 1.44
CA PRO A 250 0.56 -15.95 1.49
C PRO A 250 0.39 -15.29 2.87
N PHE A 251 1.31 -14.43 3.22
CA PHE A 251 1.20 -13.64 4.44
C PHE A 251 -0.16 -12.92 4.54
N VAL A 252 -0.54 -12.56 5.77
CA VAL A 252 -1.69 -11.69 6.03
C VAL A 252 -1.20 -10.45 6.78
N LEU A 253 -1.61 -9.28 6.32
CA LEU A 253 -1.30 -8.01 6.96
C LEU A 253 -2.59 -7.38 7.50
N TYR A 254 -2.65 -7.12 8.80
CA TYR A 254 -3.74 -6.40 9.43
C TYR A 254 -3.37 -4.95 9.71
N VAL A 255 -4.24 -4.03 9.32
CA VAL A 255 -4.09 -2.60 9.58
C VAL A 255 -5.26 -2.13 10.43
N GLY A 256 -4.98 -1.58 11.62
CA GLY A 256 -6.00 -1.07 12.53
C GLY A 256 -6.62 0.22 12.01
N VAL A 257 -7.97 0.24 11.86
CA VAL A 257 -8.76 1.42 11.50
C VAL A 257 -9.38 2.07 12.73
N SER A 258 -9.99 1.28 13.60
CA SER A 258 -10.56 1.73 14.88
C SER A 258 -10.47 0.65 15.93
N GLY A 259 -10.43 1.04 17.20
CA GLY A 259 -10.33 0.11 18.31
C GLY A 259 -8.97 -0.56 18.39
N SER A 260 -8.95 -1.74 18.98
CA SER A 260 -7.73 -2.57 19.15
C SER A 260 -8.04 -4.06 19.01
N ALA A 261 -7.07 -4.79 18.45
CA ALA A 261 -7.12 -6.23 18.25
C ALA A 261 -5.79 -6.87 18.68
N ALA A 262 -5.77 -8.20 18.73
CA ALA A 262 -4.55 -8.95 18.96
C ALA A 262 -4.50 -10.16 18.01
N VAL A 263 -3.34 -10.40 17.41
CA VAL A 263 -3.01 -11.67 16.77
C VAL A 263 -2.44 -12.60 17.83
N ASN A 264 -3.05 -13.77 18.00
CA ASN A 264 -2.64 -14.79 18.96
C ASN A 264 -2.17 -16.03 18.20
N ILE A 265 -0.98 -16.53 18.54
CA ILE A 265 -0.38 -17.75 17.99
C ILE A 265 0.00 -18.71 19.13
N ASP A 266 0.07 -20.01 18.83
CA ASP A 266 0.67 -20.99 19.74
C ASP A 266 2.19 -21.10 19.47
N VAL A 267 2.98 -20.88 20.50
CA VAL A 267 4.42 -21.07 20.45
C VAL A 267 4.79 -22.17 21.46
N LEU A 268 5.01 -23.38 20.96
CA LEU A 268 5.39 -24.55 21.77
C LEU A 268 4.41 -24.85 22.92
N GLY A 269 3.10 -24.74 22.66
CA GLY A 269 2.04 -25.00 23.64
C GLY A 269 1.78 -23.82 24.60
N GLN A 270 2.33 -22.65 24.33
CA GLN A 270 2.05 -21.40 25.04
C GLN A 270 1.46 -20.38 24.08
N GLU A 271 0.34 -19.77 24.46
CA GLU A 271 -0.26 -18.69 23.69
C GLU A 271 0.56 -17.42 23.80
N ALA A 272 1.01 -16.90 22.67
CA ALA A 272 1.65 -15.59 22.52
C ALA A 272 0.70 -14.60 21.86
N SER A 273 0.58 -13.40 22.40
CA SER A 273 -0.35 -12.36 21.95
C SER A 273 0.40 -11.14 21.43
N PHE A 274 0.00 -10.64 20.26
CA PHE A 274 0.58 -9.49 19.57
C PHE A 274 -0.51 -8.42 19.37
N PRO A 275 -0.74 -7.56 20.40
CA PRO A 275 -1.77 -6.54 20.32
C PRO A 275 -1.37 -5.39 19.40
N PHE A 276 -2.36 -4.84 18.69
CA PHE A 276 -2.23 -3.64 17.86
C PHE A 276 -3.52 -2.82 17.90
N LYS A 277 -3.44 -1.56 17.52
CA LYS A 277 -4.56 -0.60 17.57
C LYS A 277 -4.68 0.20 16.29
N ALA A 278 -5.69 1.06 16.22
CA ALA A 278 -5.86 2.02 15.15
C ALA A 278 -4.56 2.74 14.79
N GLY A 279 -4.25 2.80 13.50
CA GLY A 279 -3.02 3.36 12.96
C GLY A 279 -1.75 2.54 13.24
N GLU A 280 -1.86 1.25 13.50
CA GLU A 280 -0.75 0.28 13.55
C GLU A 280 -0.99 -0.84 12.57
N ALA A 281 0.09 -1.46 12.10
CA ALA A 281 0.07 -2.63 11.23
C ALA A 281 0.74 -3.83 11.91
N VAL A 282 0.22 -5.03 11.64
CA VAL A 282 0.78 -6.32 12.08
C VAL A 282 0.82 -7.26 10.88
N LEU A 283 2.03 -7.69 10.53
CA LEU A 283 2.25 -8.71 9.51
C LEU A 283 2.27 -10.09 10.18
N VAL A 284 1.42 -10.98 9.73
CA VAL A 284 1.44 -12.40 10.08
C VAL A 284 2.18 -13.13 8.96
N PRO A 285 3.44 -13.58 9.18
CA PRO A 285 4.20 -14.30 8.18
C PRO A 285 3.52 -15.58 7.72
N SER A 286 3.77 -16.00 6.49
CA SER A 286 3.27 -17.25 5.90
C SER A 286 3.55 -18.48 6.77
N GLU A 287 4.70 -18.53 7.46
CA GLU A 287 5.03 -19.60 8.40
C GLU A 287 4.06 -19.69 9.59
N CYS A 288 3.37 -18.59 9.93
CA CYS A 288 2.37 -18.57 11.01
C CYS A 288 0.99 -18.97 10.49
N ASN A 289 0.84 -20.20 10.03
CA ASN A 289 -0.34 -20.73 9.36
C ASN A 289 -1.52 -21.11 10.28
N ASP A 290 -1.38 -20.95 11.60
CA ASP A 290 -2.43 -21.17 12.61
C ASP A 290 -2.39 -20.00 13.61
N PHE A 291 -3.39 -19.12 13.52
CA PHE A 291 -3.50 -17.97 14.41
C PHE A 291 -4.95 -17.54 14.65
N ARG A 292 -5.14 -16.72 15.67
CA ARG A 292 -6.44 -16.12 15.99
C ARG A 292 -6.32 -14.61 15.98
N LEU A 293 -7.23 -13.94 15.29
CA LEU A 293 -7.42 -12.51 15.39
C LEU A 293 -8.58 -12.22 16.36
N ALA A 294 -8.29 -11.57 17.47
CA ALA A 294 -9.24 -11.31 18.53
C ALA A 294 -9.46 -9.81 18.76
N PRO A 295 -10.70 -9.32 18.92
CA PRO A 295 -10.94 -7.95 19.38
C PRO A 295 -10.49 -7.82 20.84
N VAL A 296 -9.82 -6.73 21.16
CA VAL A 296 -9.48 -6.34 22.56
C VAL A 296 -10.59 -5.47 23.14
N GLU A 297 -11.26 -4.69 22.27
CA GLU A 297 -12.38 -3.84 22.64
C GLU A 297 -13.50 -3.87 21.57
N GLY A 298 -14.71 -3.44 21.95
CA GLY A 298 -15.83 -3.39 21.01
C GLY A 298 -15.66 -2.29 19.95
N GLY A 299 -16.26 -2.50 18.77
CA GLY A 299 -16.19 -1.55 17.66
C GLY A 299 -14.85 -1.54 16.93
N THR A 300 -14.07 -2.60 17.07
CA THR A 300 -12.80 -2.77 16.37
C THR A 300 -13.04 -3.02 14.88
N VAL A 301 -12.35 -2.25 14.05
CA VAL A 301 -12.32 -2.40 12.60
C VAL A 301 -10.88 -2.51 12.15
N VAL A 302 -10.60 -3.49 11.30
CA VAL A 302 -9.29 -3.68 10.67
C VAL A 302 -9.44 -3.84 9.16
N LEU A 303 -8.39 -3.49 8.43
CA LEU A 303 -8.23 -3.90 7.03
C LEU A 303 -7.34 -5.14 7.03
N GLU A 304 -7.79 -6.18 6.32
CA GLU A 304 -7.00 -7.38 6.02
C GLU A 304 -6.45 -7.25 4.61
N VAL A 305 -5.14 -7.40 4.48
CA VAL A 305 -4.42 -7.29 3.21
C VAL A 305 -3.69 -8.59 2.95
N CYS A 306 -3.86 -9.16 1.78
CA CYS A 306 -3.09 -10.30 1.29
C CYS A 306 -2.75 -10.12 -0.19
N VAL A 307 -1.78 -10.90 -0.67
CA VAL A 307 -1.44 -10.97 -2.09
C VAL A 307 -2.02 -12.28 -2.63
N PRO A 308 -2.91 -12.23 -3.63
CA PRO A 308 -3.49 -13.44 -4.21
C PRO A 308 -2.42 -14.34 -4.86
N LYS A 309 -2.64 -15.66 -4.81
CA LYS A 309 -1.81 -16.60 -5.59
C LYS A 309 -1.98 -16.29 -7.07
N ARG A 310 -0.88 -16.13 -7.79
CA ARG A 310 -0.90 -15.90 -9.23
C ARG A 310 -0.74 -17.20 -9.99
N ALA A 311 -1.44 -17.30 -11.12
CA ALA A 311 -1.34 -18.45 -12.02
C ALA A 311 -0.09 -18.38 -12.93
N GLU A 312 0.42 -17.19 -13.19
CA GLU A 312 1.56 -16.94 -14.08
C GLU A 312 2.55 -16.00 -13.37
N ILE A 313 3.83 -16.28 -13.53
CA ILE A 313 4.94 -15.46 -13.02
C ILE A 313 5.35 -14.51 -14.14
N ASP A 314 5.41 -13.21 -13.83
CA ASP A 314 5.94 -12.23 -14.77
C ASP A 314 7.47 -12.16 -14.65
N PRO A 315 8.22 -12.57 -15.68
CA PRO A 315 9.69 -12.60 -15.65
C PRO A 315 10.32 -11.21 -15.51
N TYR A 316 9.58 -10.13 -15.79
CA TYR A 316 10.08 -8.75 -15.59
C TYR A 316 10.19 -8.35 -14.13
N ILE A 317 9.38 -8.97 -13.25
CA ILE A 317 9.37 -8.64 -11.83
C ILE A 317 10.35 -9.50 -11.04
N ASN A 318 10.52 -10.76 -11.42
CA ASN A 318 11.52 -11.64 -10.80
C ASN A 318 12.45 -12.27 -11.86
N PRO A 319 13.57 -11.59 -12.20
CA PRO A 319 14.52 -12.07 -13.19
C PRO A 319 15.26 -13.36 -12.77
N ASP A 320 15.20 -13.74 -11.48
CA ASP A 320 15.81 -14.98 -10.98
C ASP A 320 14.94 -16.22 -11.24
N VAL A 321 13.69 -16.04 -11.68
CA VAL A 321 12.84 -17.15 -12.12
C VAL A 321 13.32 -17.61 -13.50
N PRO A 322 13.81 -18.85 -13.67
CA PRO A 322 14.25 -19.32 -14.98
C PRO A 322 13.06 -19.31 -15.94
N GLU A 323 13.26 -18.72 -17.13
CA GLU A 323 12.28 -18.80 -18.21
C GLU A 323 11.81 -20.27 -18.32
N SER A 324 10.52 -20.52 -18.14
CA SER A 324 9.96 -21.83 -18.40
C SER A 324 10.27 -22.17 -19.86
N VAL A 325 11.19 -23.12 -20.07
CA VAL A 325 11.52 -23.63 -21.39
C VAL A 325 10.20 -24.15 -21.96
N GLY A 326 9.57 -23.38 -22.86
CA GLY A 326 8.39 -23.81 -23.54
C GLY A 326 8.69 -25.14 -24.21
N GLU A 327 8.03 -26.20 -23.74
CA GLU A 327 8.05 -27.47 -24.43
C GLU A 327 7.37 -27.26 -25.81
N ALA A 328 8.18 -27.47 -26.84
CA ALA A 328 7.76 -27.43 -28.23
C ALA A 328 6.99 -28.70 -28.64
#